data_0aabcf3e7da38888cbbc7cf5f888f7a3
#
_entry.id   0aabcf3e7da38888cbbc7cf5f888f7a3
#
_cell.length_a   1.000
_cell.length_b   1.000
_cell.length_c   1.000
_cell.angle_alpha   90.00
_cell.angle_beta   90.00
_cell.angle_gamma   90.00
#
_symmetry.space_group_name_H-M   'P 1'
#
loop_
_entity.id
_entity.type
_entity.pdbx_description
1 polymer ?
#
loop_
_entity_poly.entity_id
_entity_poly.type
_entity_poly.pdbx_seq_one_letter_code
_entity_poly.pdbx_strand_id
1 'polypeptide(L)'
;MQFLVDDKVDFNEYDIIIDAILGIGIHRRLNKEISAIISDINNSKAYKVSIDIPTGLEPDTGEIIDKIVNADLIVTFHELKKGLEKFKDKAVVADIGLPKYSGGSK
;
A
#
# COMPACT_ATOMS: atom_id res chain seq x y z
N MET A 1 5.70 -7.40 22.06
CA MET A 1 5.65 -7.54 20.61
C MET A 1 7.02 -7.85 20.05
N GLN A 2 7.05 -8.75 19.13
CA GLN A 2 8.30 -9.18 18.56
C GLN A 2 8.36 -8.79 17.10
N PHE A 3 9.48 -8.20 16.69
CA PHE A 3 9.68 -7.86 15.28
C PHE A 3 10.66 -8.85 14.68
N LEU A 4 10.29 -9.34 13.52
CA LEU A 4 11.17 -10.18 12.76
C LEU A 4 11.64 -9.40 11.55
N VAL A 5 12.93 -9.39 11.35
CA VAL A 5 13.52 -8.84 10.13
C VAL A 5 14.11 -10.03 9.41
N ASP A 6 13.46 -10.42 8.34
CA ASP A 6 13.86 -11.60 7.62
C ASP A 6 13.80 -11.29 6.13
N ASP A 7 14.92 -11.44 5.46
CA ASP A 7 14.97 -11.20 4.03
C ASP A 7 14.59 -12.41 3.21
N LYS A 8 14.25 -13.53 3.86
CA LYS A 8 13.88 -14.74 3.14
C LYS A 8 12.50 -15.21 3.54
N VAL A 9 11.54 -14.35 3.37
CA VAL A 9 10.16 -14.67 3.70
C VAL A 9 9.52 -15.40 2.54
N ASP A 10 8.88 -16.53 2.83
CA ASP A 10 8.02 -17.18 1.85
C ASP A 10 6.60 -16.66 2.05
N PHE A 11 6.19 -15.76 1.20
CA PHE A 11 4.88 -15.12 1.33
C PHE A 11 3.73 -16.09 1.13
N ASN A 12 3.98 -17.26 0.55
CA ASN A 12 2.94 -18.27 0.39
C ASN A 12 2.59 -19.00 1.68
N GLU A 13 3.37 -18.77 2.73
CA GLU A 13 3.07 -19.34 4.04
C GLU A 13 2.00 -18.55 4.80
N TYR A 14 1.58 -17.42 4.26
CA TYR A 14 0.64 -16.53 4.93
C TYR A 14 -0.65 -16.41 4.14
N ASP A 15 -1.74 -16.26 4.86
CA ASP A 15 -3.05 -16.06 4.24
C ASP A 15 -3.28 -14.62 3.84
N ILE A 16 -2.71 -13.70 4.61
CA ILE A 16 -2.87 -12.26 4.39
C ILE A 16 -1.51 -11.60 4.48
N ILE A 17 -1.24 -10.74 3.52
CA ILE A 17 -0.05 -9.90 3.53
C ILE A 17 -0.51 -8.45 3.63
N ILE A 18 0.07 -7.72 4.57
CA ILE A 18 -0.23 -6.31 4.72
C ILE A 18 0.94 -5.50 4.20
N ASP A 19 0.68 -4.71 3.17
CA ASP A 19 1.64 -3.80 2.58
C ASP A 19 1.54 -2.45 3.28
N ALA A 20 2.48 -2.20 4.17
CA ALA A 20 2.55 -0.95 4.90
C ALA A 20 3.93 -0.35 4.80
N ILE A 21 4.52 -0.41 3.63
CA ILE A 21 5.86 0.12 3.39
C ILE A 21 5.73 1.60 3.11
N LEU A 22 5.44 2.35 4.15
CA LEU A 22 5.20 3.78 4.03
C LEU A 22 6.52 4.54 4.04
N GLY A 23 6.51 5.72 3.45
CA GLY A 23 7.65 6.60 3.50
C GLY A 23 8.72 6.31 2.46
N ILE A 24 8.48 5.35 1.61
CA ILE A 24 9.39 5.14 0.50
C ILE A 24 9.17 6.28 -0.47
N GLY A 25 10.23 6.98 -0.79
CA GLY A 25 10.12 8.09 -1.71
C GLY A 25 9.76 7.59 -3.09
N ILE A 26 8.49 7.67 -3.40
CA ILE A 26 8.03 7.14 -4.67
C ILE A 26 8.38 8.00 -5.85
N HIS A 27 8.93 9.17 -5.60
CA HIS A 27 9.48 9.99 -6.68
C HIS A 27 10.77 9.39 -7.22
N ARG A 28 11.29 8.38 -6.53
CA ARG A 28 12.49 7.69 -6.95
C ARG A 28 12.12 6.31 -7.40
N ARG A 29 12.99 5.75 -8.21
CA ARG A 29 12.84 4.36 -8.59
C ARG A 29 12.98 3.51 -7.35
N LEU A 30 12.21 2.44 -7.30
CA LEU A 30 12.34 1.47 -6.23
C LEU A 30 13.71 0.82 -6.32
N ASN A 31 14.33 0.57 -5.19
CA ASN A 31 15.59 -0.16 -5.21
C ASN A 31 15.31 -1.64 -5.50
N LYS A 32 16.37 -2.38 -5.80
CA LYS A 32 16.22 -3.78 -6.20
C LYS A 32 15.57 -4.64 -5.12
N GLU A 33 15.86 -4.35 -3.87
CA GLU A 33 15.32 -5.14 -2.78
C GLU A 33 13.81 -4.96 -2.66
N ILE A 34 13.36 -3.72 -2.71
CA ILE A 34 11.93 -3.43 -2.63
C ILE A 34 11.22 -3.98 -3.85
N SER A 35 11.81 -3.82 -5.02
CA SER A 35 11.24 -4.33 -6.26
C SER A 35 11.08 -5.85 -6.20
N ALA A 36 12.08 -6.55 -5.67
CA ALA A 36 12.01 -7.99 -5.53
C ALA A 36 10.93 -8.40 -4.53
N ILE A 37 10.80 -7.67 -3.42
CA ILE A 37 9.77 -7.94 -2.43
C ILE A 37 8.39 -7.76 -3.05
N ILE A 38 8.19 -6.69 -3.80
CA ILE A 38 6.90 -6.47 -4.47
C ILE A 38 6.58 -7.62 -5.41
N SER A 39 7.56 -8.09 -6.16
CA SER A 39 7.36 -9.22 -7.06
C SER A 39 6.95 -10.47 -6.29
N ASP A 40 7.62 -10.75 -5.17
CA ASP A 40 7.31 -11.92 -4.37
C ASP A 40 5.91 -11.83 -3.76
N ILE A 41 5.53 -10.64 -3.31
CA ILE A 41 4.19 -10.42 -2.78
C ILE A 41 3.15 -10.67 -3.87
N ASN A 42 3.37 -10.11 -5.05
CA ASN A 42 2.42 -10.24 -6.14
C ASN A 42 2.29 -11.67 -6.64
N ASN A 43 3.35 -12.45 -6.53
CA ASN A 43 3.34 -13.85 -6.95
C ASN A 43 2.75 -14.78 -5.90
N SER A 44 2.52 -14.29 -4.70
CA SER A 44 1.98 -15.13 -3.64
C SER A 44 0.47 -15.33 -3.81
N LYS A 45 -0.06 -16.37 -3.15
CA LYS A 45 -1.49 -16.64 -3.16
C LYS A 45 -2.22 -15.90 -2.05
N ALA A 46 -1.51 -15.20 -1.21
CA ALA A 46 -2.10 -14.51 -0.06
C ALA A 46 -3.01 -13.38 -0.51
N TYR A 47 -4.00 -13.08 0.33
CA TYR A 47 -4.83 -11.90 0.15
C TYR A 47 -4.02 -10.68 0.54
N LYS A 48 -3.96 -9.67 -0.32
CA LYS A 48 -3.05 -8.55 -0.16
C LYS A 48 -3.82 -7.29 0.21
N VAL A 49 -3.44 -6.69 1.32
CA VAL A 49 -4.05 -5.45 1.82
C VAL A 49 -2.97 -4.39 1.85
N SER A 50 -3.19 -3.29 1.14
CA SER A 50 -2.29 -2.15 1.20
C SER A 50 -2.87 -1.09 2.11
N ILE A 51 -2.03 -0.55 2.96
CA ILE A 51 -2.42 0.50 3.90
C ILE A 51 -2.06 1.84 3.29
N ASP A 52 -3.04 2.70 3.19
CA ASP A 52 -2.99 4.05 2.65
C ASP A 52 -2.89 4.04 1.12
N ILE A 53 -1.81 3.59 0.56
CA ILE A 53 -1.65 3.42 -0.88
C ILE A 53 -0.79 2.20 -1.14
N PRO A 54 -0.99 1.51 -2.25
CA PRO A 54 -0.10 0.39 -2.59
C PRO A 54 1.31 0.90 -2.82
N THR A 55 2.29 0.18 -2.28
CA THR A 55 3.69 0.55 -2.50
C THR A 55 3.99 0.53 -3.99
N GLY A 56 4.60 1.59 -4.46
CA GLY A 56 4.94 1.77 -5.87
C GLY A 56 4.03 2.74 -6.61
N LEU A 57 2.95 3.18 -5.97
CA LEU A 57 2.00 4.09 -6.59
C LEU A 57 2.24 5.51 -6.14
N GLU A 58 2.23 6.45 -7.08
CA GLU A 58 2.28 7.87 -6.77
C GLU A 58 0.86 8.32 -6.38
N PRO A 59 0.63 8.78 -5.14
CA PRO A 59 -0.73 9.05 -4.67
C PRO A 59 -1.44 10.20 -5.35
N ASP A 60 -0.71 11.15 -5.87
CA ASP A 60 -1.33 12.34 -6.49
C ASP A 60 -1.68 12.12 -7.95
N THR A 61 -0.90 11.32 -8.64
CA THR A 61 -1.05 11.14 -10.09
C THR A 61 -1.53 9.75 -10.47
N GLY A 62 -1.30 8.75 -9.62
CA GLY A 62 -1.59 7.36 -9.98
C GLY A 62 -0.53 6.74 -10.86
N GLU A 63 0.61 7.39 -10.98
CA GLU A 63 1.68 6.86 -11.79
C GLU A 63 2.39 5.70 -11.11
N ILE A 64 2.71 4.68 -11.87
CA ILE A 64 3.47 3.54 -11.40
C ILE A 64 4.85 3.63 -12.05
N ILE A 65 5.86 3.91 -11.24
CA ILE A 65 7.19 4.16 -11.77
C ILE A 65 7.88 2.86 -12.19
N ASP A 66 7.73 1.82 -11.42
CA ASP A 66 8.38 0.55 -11.69
C ASP A 66 7.40 -0.60 -11.47
N LYS A 67 7.14 -0.92 -10.21
CA LYS A 67 6.22 -1.98 -9.82
C LYS A 67 5.31 -1.47 -8.73
N ILE A 68 4.16 -2.10 -8.62
CA ILE A 68 3.18 -1.77 -7.60
C ILE A 68 2.73 -3.06 -6.94
N VAL A 69 2.43 -3.00 -5.66
CA VAL A 69 1.78 -4.12 -5.00
C VAL A 69 0.36 -4.23 -5.55
N ASN A 70 0.02 -5.42 -6.07
CA ASN A 70 -1.33 -5.68 -6.59
C ASN A 70 -2.26 -6.03 -5.43
N ALA A 71 -2.73 -5.01 -4.74
CA ALA A 71 -3.56 -5.20 -3.57
C ALA A 71 -4.95 -5.70 -3.95
N ASP A 72 -5.48 -6.58 -3.13
CA ASP A 72 -6.88 -7.00 -3.24
C ASP A 72 -7.78 -6.00 -2.51
N LEU A 73 -7.23 -5.33 -1.51
CA LEU A 73 -7.94 -4.32 -0.76
C LEU A 73 -6.97 -3.20 -0.41
N ILE A 74 -7.42 -1.96 -0.57
CA ILE A 74 -6.63 -0.80 -0.20
C ILE A 74 -7.43 -0.07 0.88
N VAL A 75 -6.82 0.11 2.05
CA VAL A 75 -7.44 0.85 3.14
C VAL A 75 -6.74 2.20 3.21
N THR A 76 -7.41 3.24 2.76
CA THR A 76 -6.88 4.59 2.80
C THR A 76 -7.63 5.39 3.85
N PHE A 77 -7.08 6.54 4.24
CA PHE A 77 -7.61 7.29 5.38
C PHE A 77 -8.15 8.64 4.92
N HIS A 78 -9.25 9.04 5.53
CA HIS A 78 -9.91 10.35 5.37
C HIS A 78 -10.55 10.56 4.02
N GLU A 79 -9.85 10.36 2.96
CA GLU A 79 -10.42 10.57 1.62
C GLU A 79 -9.68 9.75 0.58
N LEU A 80 -10.33 9.51 -0.51
CA LEU A 80 -9.73 8.78 -1.61
C LEU A 80 -8.77 9.72 -2.35
N LYS A 81 -7.50 9.34 -2.42
CA LYS A 81 -6.49 10.13 -3.09
C LYS A 81 -6.65 10.02 -4.59
N LYS A 82 -6.28 11.08 -5.31
CA LYS A 82 -6.42 11.10 -6.76
C LYS A 82 -5.77 9.90 -7.43
N GLY A 83 -4.61 9.52 -6.96
CA GLY A 83 -3.88 8.40 -7.53
C GLY A 83 -4.58 7.07 -7.37
N LEU A 84 -5.59 6.98 -6.52
CA LEU A 84 -6.33 5.75 -6.30
C LEU A 84 -7.58 5.62 -7.17
N GLU A 85 -7.86 6.59 -8.03
CA GLU A 85 -9.07 6.54 -8.84
C GLU A 85 -9.22 5.26 -9.65
N LYS A 86 -8.13 4.77 -10.21
CA LYS A 86 -8.18 3.53 -10.98
C LYS A 86 -8.45 2.31 -10.13
N PHE A 87 -8.25 2.43 -8.83
CA PHE A 87 -8.36 1.30 -7.91
C PHE A 87 -9.53 1.46 -6.95
N LYS A 88 -10.43 2.39 -7.25
CA LYS A 88 -11.50 2.70 -6.30
C LYS A 88 -12.39 1.51 -5.97
N ASP A 89 -12.50 0.55 -6.87
CA ASP A 89 -13.28 -0.66 -6.61
C ASP A 89 -12.68 -1.52 -5.51
N LYS A 90 -11.39 -1.34 -5.26
CA LYS A 90 -10.67 -2.09 -4.24
C LYS A 90 -10.37 -1.24 -3.01
N ALA A 91 -10.71 0.03 -3.03
CA ALA A 91 -10.33 0.95 -1.98
C ALA A 91 -11.48 1.22 -1.03
N VAL A 92 -11.15 1.26 0.25
CA VAL A 92 -12.07 1.61 1.32
C VAL A 92 -11.47 2.80 2.05
N VAL A 93 -12.28 3.84 2.25
CA VAL A 93 -11.84 4.99 3.01
C VAL A 93 -12.23 4.75 4.46
N ALA A 94 -11.22 4.65 5.32
CA ALA A 94 -11.43 4.37 6.73
C ALA A 94 -11.41 5.65 7.54
N ASP A 95 -12.37 5.75 8.46
CA ASP A 95 -12.40 6.84 9.41
C ASP A 95 -11.66 6.35 10.65
N ILE A 96 -10.50 6.93 10.90
CA ILE A 96 -9.67 6.52 12.03
C ILE A 96 -9.95 7.34 13.29
N GLY A 97 -11.07 8.06 13.30
CA GLY A 97 -11.47 8.77 14.50
C GLY A 97 -10.79 10.10 14.76
N LEU A 98 -10.01 10.59 13.82
CA LEU A 98 -9.41 11.91 13.96
C LEU A 98 -10.46 12.98 13.73
N PRO A 99 -10.35 14.12 14.41
CA PRO A 99 -11.29 15.21 14.19
C PRO A 99 -11.26 15.65 12.75
N LYS A 100 -12.41 15.89 12.25
CA LYS A 100 -12.44 16.45 10.97
C LYS A 100 -12.32 17.88 11.09
N TYR A 101 -11.29 18.45 10.99
CA TYR A 101 -11.14 19.68 11.18
C TYR A 101 -11.07 20.44 10.27
N SER A 102 -11.35 20.97 10.21
CA SER A 102 -11.39 21.53 9.50
C SER A 102 -11.16 22.54 9.40
N GLY A 103 -10.36 22.46 9.42
CA GLY A 103 -10.33 23.40 9.13
C GLY A 103 -11.63 23.63 9.13
N GLY A 104 -11.97 23.33 9.55
CA GLY A 104 -12.92 23.49 9.56
C GLY A 104 -13.92 22.93 9.30
N SER A 105 -14.24 22.71 9.26
CA SER A 105 -15.14 22.39 9.05
C SER A 105 -15.99 22.32 9.48
N LYS A 106 -16.22 22.43 9.54
CA LYS A 106 -17.05 22.33 9.91
C LYS A 106 -17.58 22.36 9.56
#